data_bb8729fc7752ef9de99af5f6ded60f5f
#
_entry.id   bb8729fc7752ef9de99af5f6ded60f5f
#
_cell.length_a   1.000
_cell.length_b   1.000
_cell.length_c   1.000
_cell.angle_alpha   90.00
_cell.angle_beta   90.00
_cell.angle_gamma   90.00
#
_symmetry.space_group_name_H-M   'P 1'
#
loop_
_entity.id
_entity.type
_entity.pdbx_description
1 polymer ?
#
loop_
_entity_poly.entity_id
_entity_poly.type
_entity_poly.pdbx_seq_one_letter_code
_entity_poly.pdbx_strand_id
1 'polypeptide(L)'
;MRIGLLTYHWVANYGANLQALSTYCYLDNNGYNPIIINWVPNDALADYQNSSSEEQLNAHHKFIKTRCRLTRQFSEQSEISAILNEEGITHVLVGSDALFNIIRPHFHLKTLSYSRPSSDHLFPNLYWGKGFETIPHAGISISSQNCRYFEFLFRRNEIGGLLKQYSKITVRDNWTQSLVSYFTRGKIKPEITPDPVFAYNTNVPQQPNKEEICRRFNLSEQYIIVCFDKERGLISPEGWVERLNKEYYKMGIKVVNMLKPVGGQQFKGIEDIQMPIDPMDWYCLIKYSHAYIGVLMHPIIVALHNAIPFFSFDQYGIRMGLYKNYKSSKTYHILREANLLDYHWSMVKGDKFPEPKDVVDCLNRLPKQQCYSFAIKMNIRCINNMESLAQSLINI
;
A
#
# COMPACT_ATOMS: atom_id res chain seq x y z
N MET A 1 -20.61 -3.67 -19.72
CA MET A 1 -19.20 -3.27 -19.67
C MET A 1 -18.47 -4.19 -18.72
N ARG A 2 -17.26 -4.68 -19.07
CA ARG A 2 -16.41 -5.45 -18.16
C ARG A 2 -15.10 -4.68 -17.94
N ILE A 3 -14.79 -4.36 -16.69
CA ILE A 3 -13.56 -3.64 -16.32
C ILE A 3 -12.52 -4.64 -15.83
N GLY A 4 -11.36 -4.70 -16.49
CA GLY A 4 -10.16 -5.38 -15.99
C GLY A 4 -9.44 -4.50 -14.98
N LEU A 5 -9.26 -4.99 -13.75
CA LEU A 5 -8.46 -4.31 -12.72
C LEU A 5 -7.03 -4.84 -12.76
N LEU A 6 -6.07 -4.00 -13.11
CA LEU A 6 -4.65 -4.33 -13.17
C LEU A 6 -3.92 -3.68 -11.99
N THR A 7 -3.54 -4.49 -11.00
CA THR A 7 -2.89 -4.03 -9.77
C THR A 7 -2.06 -5.14 -9.13
N TYR A 8 -1.26 -4.80 -8.11
CA TYR A 8 -0.65 -5.79 -7.23
C TYR A 8 -1.74 -6.49 -6.40
N HIS A 9 -1.92 -7.78 -6.64
CA HIS A 9 -2.89 -8.62 -5.93
C HIS A 9 -2.27 -9.94 -5.47
N TRP A 10 -1.12 -10.33 -6.02
CA TRP A 10 -0.42 -11.59 -5.81
C TRP A 10 0.75 -11.50 -4.83
N VAL A 11 1.11 -10.29 -4.40
CA VAL A 11 2.24 -10.04 -3.49
C VAL A 11 1.86 -10.29 -2.02
N ALA A 12 2.81 -10.74 -1.19
CA ALA A 12 2.65 -10.84 0.25
C ALA A 12 2.65 -9.46 0.93
N ASN A 13 1.70 -8.61 0.54
CA ASN A 13 1.52 -7.26 1.04
C ASN A 13 0.04 -7.01 1.37
N TYR A 14 -0.26 -6.92 2.66
CA TYR A 14 -1.62 -6.72 3.14
C TYR A 14 -2.30 -5.50 2.51
N GLY A 15 -1.60 -4.36 2.46
CA GLY A 15 -2.14 -3.14 1.88
C GLY A 15 -2.50 -3.27 0.41
N ALA A 16 -1.67 -3.93 -0.40
CA ALA A 16 -1.95 -4.18 -1.81
C ALA A 16 -3.23 -5.02 -1.99
N ASN A 17 -3.39 -6.07 -1.19
CA ASN A 17 -4.60 -6.89 -1.24
C ASN A 17 -5.86 -6.12 -0.78
N LEU A 18 -5.77 -5.29 0.25
CA LEU A 18 -6.90 -4.47 0.71
C LEU A 18 -7.30 -3.42 -0.34
N GLN A 19 -6.32 -2.78 -1.01
CA GLN A 19 -6.58 -1.84 -2.10
C GLN A 19 -7.27 -2.53 -3.28
N ALA A 20 -6.74 -3.69 -3.69
CA ALA A 20 -7.32 -4.48 -4.78
C ALA A 20 -8.76 -4.87 -4.47
N LEU A 21 -9.03 -5.42 -3.26
CA LEU A 21 -10.38 -5.83 -2.87
C LEU A 21 -11.31 -4.62 -2.73
N SER A 22 -10.89 -3.51 -2.13
CA SER A 22 -11.71 -2.30 -1.99
C SER A 22 -12.15 -1.75 -3.34
N THR A 23 -11.21 -1.67 -4.30
CA THR A 23 -11.52 -1.19 -5.66
C THR A 23 -12.40 -2.19 -6.41
N TYR A 24 -12.10 -3.49 -6.31
CA TYR A 24 -12.90 -4.55 -6.92
C TYR A 24 -14.35 -4.53 -6.43
N CYS A 25 -14.56 -4.50 -5.11
CA CYS A 25 -15.91 -4.47 -4.52
C CYS A 25 -16.67 -3.20 -4.89
N TYR A 26 -16.01 -2.04 -4.96
CA TYR A 26 -16.66 -0.83 -5.47
C TYR A 26 -17.20 -1.03 -6.89
N LEU A 27 -16.37 -1.56 -7.79
CA LEU A 27 -16.78 -1.80 -9.18
C LEU A 27 -17.91 -2.83 -9.28
N ASP A 28 -17.85 -3.89 -8.49
CA ASP A 28 -18.85 -4.96 -8.47
C ASP A 28 -20.20 -4.47 -7.93
N ASN A 29 -20.17 -3.76 -6.80
CA ASN A 29 -21.37 -3.17 -6.18
C ASN A 29 -22.08 -2.13 -7.08
N ASN A 30 -21.33 -1.53 -8.02
CA ASN A 30 -21.88 -0.55 -8.99
C ASN A 30 -22.13 -1.16 -10.39
N GLY A 31 -22.09 -2.48 -10.53
CA GLY A 31 -22.49 -3.18 -11.77
C GLY A 31 -21.47 -3.14 -12.92
N TYR A 32 -20.21 -2.79 -12.64
CA TYR A 32 -19.16 -2.73 -13.66
C TYR A 32 -18.53 -4.08 -14.01
N ASN A 33 -19.04 -5.20 -13.45
CA ASN A 33 -18.60 -6.56 -13.74
C ASN A 33 -17.06 -6.72 -13.73
N PRO A 34 -16.36 -6.43 -12.61
CA PRO A 34 -14.92 -6.40 -12.56
C PRO A 34 -14.30 -7.80 -12.66
N ILE A 35 -13.07 -7.84 -13.18
CA ILE A 35 -12.19 -9.01 -13.15
C ILE A 35 -10.76 -8.54 -12.92
N ILE A 36 -10.00 -9.19 -12.03
CA ILE A 36 -8.59 -8.87 -11.85
C ILE A 36 -7.78 -9.49 -12.99
N ILE A 37 -7.00 -8.66 -13.69
CA ILE A 37 -6.03 -9.11 -14.69
C ILE A 37 -4.86 -9.74 -13.96
N ASN A 38 -4.78 -11.07 -14.02
CA ASN A 38 -3.87 -11.88 -13.21
C ASN A 38 -2.47 -11.99 -13.86
N TRP A 39 -1.86 -10.83 -14.08
CA TRP A 39 -0.47 -10.73 -14.53
C TRP A 39 0.49 -10.92 -13.36
N VAL A 40 1.28 -11.99 -13.41
CA VAL A 40 2.23 -12.40 -12.38
C VAL A 40 3.58 -12.71 -13.05
N PRO A 41 4.47 -11.72 -13.19
CA PRO A 41 5.79 -11.97 -13.77
C PRO A 41 6.58 -13.00 -12.96
N ASN A 42 7.12 -14.02 -13.60
CA ASN A 42 7.83 -15.12 -12.94
C ASN A 42 9.04 -14.65 -12.13
N ASP A 43 9.79 -13.68 -12.66
CA ASP A 43 10.95 -13.10 -11.99
C ASP A 43 10.57 -12.32 -10.73
N ALA A 44 9.49 -11.55 -10.79
CA ALA A 44 8.97 -10.83 -9.63
C ALA A 44 8.39 -11.78 -8.57
N LEU A 45 7.66 -12.81 -8.99
CA LEU A 45 7.11 -13.83 -8.07
C LEU A 45 8.23 -14.56 -7.32
N ALA A 46 9.33 -14.91 -8.01
CA ALA A 46 10.48 -15.56 -7.40
C ALA A 46 11.12 -14.71 -6.28
N ASP A 47 11.22 -13.38 -6.47
CA ASP A 47 11.73 -12.47 -5.46
C ASP A 47 10.85 -12.47 -4.19
N TYR A 48 9.52 -12.49 -4.37
CA TYR A 48 8.58 -12.57 -3.25
C TYR A 48 8.57 -13.93 -2.55
N GLN A 49 8.69 -15.03 -3.29
CA GLN A 49 8.80 -16.38 -2.72
C GLN A 49 10.05 -16.54 -1.85
N ASN A 50 11.15 -15.92 -2.24
CA ASN A 50 12.38 -15.95 -1.47
C ASN A 50 12.32 -15.08 -0.19
N SER A 51 11.36 -14.18 -0.08
CA SER A 51 11.28 -13.17 0.97
C SER A 51 10.14 -13.39 1.97
N SER A 52 9.19 -14.29 1.71
CA SER A 52 8.04 -14.61 2.59
C SER A 52 7.91 -16.12 2.80
N SER A 53 7.31 -16.53 3.93
CA SER A 53 6.95 -17.96 4.06
C SER A 53 5.87 -18.35 3.03
N GLU A 54 5.92 -19.58 2.58
CA GLU A 54 4.97 -20.15 1.62
C GLU A 54 3.53 -20.06 2.15
N GLU A 55 3.34 -20.36 3.44
CA GLU A 55 2.03 -20.31 4.08
C GLU A 55 1.44 -18.92 4.07
N GLN A 56 2.27 -17.88 4.34
CA GLN A 56 1.81 -16.51 4.31
C GLN A 56 1.49 -16.04 2.88
N LEU A 57 2.31 -16.41 1.90
CA LEU A 57 2.03 -16.11 0.50
C LEU A 57 0.73 -16.78 0.04
N ASN A 58 0.52 -18.04 0.41
CA ASN A 58 -0.72 -18.78 0.13
C ASN A 58 -1.94 -18.14 0.78
N ALA A 59 -1.81 -17.56 2.00
CA ALA A 59 -2.90 -16.82 2.65
C ALA A 59 -3.30 -15.57 1.83
N HIS A 60 -2.34 -14.83 1.29
CA HIS A 60 -2.59 -13.69 0.41
C HIS A 60 -3.27 -14.11 -0.91
N HIS A 61 -2.77 -15.16 -1.55
CA HIS A 61 -3.36 -15.68 -2.80
C HIS A 61 -4.79 -16.20 -2.58
N LYS A 62 -5.01 -16.96 -1.49
CA LYS A 62 -6.34 -17.44 -1.12
C LYS A 62 -7.31 -16.29 -0.86
N PHE A 63 -6.87 -15.25 -0.17
CA PHE A 63 -7.68 -14.06 0.11
C PHE A 63 -8.27 -13.45 -1.15
N ILE A 64 -7.44 -13.21 -2.16
CA ILE A 64 -7.88 -12.64 -3.44
C ILE A 64 -8.72 -13.65 -4.23
N LYS A 65 -8.26 -14.89 -4.37
CA LYS A 65 -8.92 -15.93 -5.17
C LYS A 65 -10.33 -16.26 -4.68
N THR A 66 -10.59 -16.14 -3.38
CA THR A 66 -11.91 -16.44 -2.82
C THR A 66 -12.89 -15.27 -2.86
N ARG A 67 -12.40 -14.04 -3.09
CA ARG A 67 -13.22 -12.81 -3.02
C ARG A 67 -13.33 -12.06 -4.34
N CYS A 68 -12.47 -12.37 -5.31
CA CYS A 68 -12.43 -11.70 -6.60
C CYS A 68 -12.43 -12.71 -7.75
N ARG A 69 -13.01 -12.33 -8.88
CA ARG A 69 -12.77 -13.06 -10.14
C ARG A 69 -11.42 -12.67 -10.71
N LEU A 70 -10.66 -13.66 -11.17
CA LEU A 70 -9.38 -13.46 -11.80
C LEU A 70 -9.40 -14.04 -13.22
N THR A 71 -8.67 -13.42 -14.14
CA THR A 71 -8.33 -14.06 -15.41
C THR A 71 -7.45 -15.30 -15.15
N ARG A 72 -7.22 -16.13 -16.15
CA ARG A 72 -6.11 -17.09 -16.05
C ARG A 72 -4.82 -16.33 -15.73
N GLN A 73 -3.92 -16.97 -14.97
CA GLN A 73 -2.60 -16.40 -14.68
C GLN A 73 -1.74 -16.41 -15.95
N PHE A 74 -0.99 -15.32 -16.14
CA PHE A 74 -0.01 -15.20 -17.20
C PHE A 74 1.21 -14.40 -16.72
N SER A 75 2.36 -14.66 -17.33
CA SER A 75 3.63 -14.05 -16.96
C SER A 75 4.13 -13.08 -18.04
N GLU A 76 3.95 -13.45 -19.31
CA GLU A 76 4.49 -12.69 -20.42
C GLU A 76 3.54 -11.53 -20.81
N GLN A 77 4.09 -10.31 -20.91
CA GLN A 77 3.30 -9.12 -21.27
C GLN A 77 2.63 -9.23 -22.65
N SER A 78 3.19 -10.01 -23.56
CA SER A 78 2.66 -10.26 -24.91
C SER A 78 1.31 -10.97 -24.89
N GLU A 79 0.96 -11.67 -23.80
CA GLU A 79 -0.31 -12.39 -23.66
C GLU A 79 -1.51 -11.47 -23.38
N ILE A 80 -1.28 -10.21 -22.98
CA ILE A 80 -2.34 -9.33 -22.51
C ILE A 80 -3.50 -9.20 -23.49
N SER A 81 -3.22 -9.04 -24.80
CA SER A 81 -4.28 -8.90 -25.82
C SER A 81 -5.16 -10.15 -25.92
N ALA A 82 -4.59 -11.35 -25.77
CA ALA A 82 -5.34 -12.60 -25.73
C ALA A 82 -6.23 -12.66 -24.48
N ILE A 83 -5.68 -12.33 -23.30
CA ILE A 83 -6.41 -12.28 -22.03
C ILE A 83 -7.61 -11.33 -22.10
N LEU A 84 -7.42 -10.11 -22.64
CA LEU A 84 -8.49 -9.13 -22.75
C LEU A 84 -9.63 -9.64 -23.63
N ASN A 85 -9.29 -10.31 -24.74
CA ASN A 85 -10.27 -10.89 -25.66
C ASN A 85 -10.97 -12.11 -25.05
N GLU A 86 -10.24 -13.04 -24.45
CA GLU A 86 -10.77 -14.27 -23.81
C GLU A 86 -11.83 -13.93 -22.75
N GLU A 87 -11.56 -12.88 -21.96
CA GLU A 87 -12.44 -12.44 -20.87
C GLU A 87 -13.47 -11.38 -21.28
N GLY A 88 -13.42 -10.90 -22.50
CA GLY A 88 -14.27 -9.81 -22.98
C GLY A 88 -14.09 -8.50 -22.20
N ILE A 89 -12.85 -8.22 -21.79
CA ILE A 89 -12.50 -6.99 -21.07
C ILE A 89 -12.51 -5.85 -22.07
N THR A 90 -13.35 -4.87 -21.81
CA THR A 90 -13.55 -3.71 -22.70
C THR A 90 -12.85 -2.46 -22.17
N HIS A 91 -12.53 -2.40 -20.89
CA HIS A 91 -11.90 -1.26 -20.23
C HIS A 91 -10.90 -1.75 -19.19
N VAL A 92 -9.84 -0.98 -18.91
CA VAL A 92 -8.83 -1.33 -17.91
C VAL A 92 -8.71 -0.22 -16.88
N LEU A 93 -8.78 -0.58 -15.60
CA LEU A 93 -8.44 0.30 -14.49
C LEU A 93 -7.10 -0.16 -13.89
N VAL A 94 -6.11 0.72 -13.90
CA VAL A 94 -4.75 0.45 -13.41
C VAL A 94 -4.59 1.09 -12.02
N GLY A 95 -4.24 0.31 -11.03
CA GLY A 95 -4.00 0.82 -9.68
C GLY A 95 -4.88 0.16 -8.62
N SER A 96 -4.74 0.54 -7.41
CA SER A 96 -3.77 1.44 -6.79
C SER A 96 -2.42 0.73 -6.57
N ASP A 97 -1.52 1.33 -5.89
CA ASP A 97 -0.21 0.90 -5.40
C ASP A 97 0.99 1.54 -6.15
N ALA A 98 2.20 1.06 -5.89
CA ALA A 98 3.45 1.62 -6.42
C ALA A 98 3.74 1.22 -7.88
N LEU A 99 2.71 1.24 -8.74
CA LEU A 99 2.77 0.73 -10.11
C LEU A 99 3.64 1.59 -11.05
N PHE A 100 3.83 2.88 -10.74
CA PHE A 100 4.73 3.75 -11.49
C PHE A 100 6.15 3.78 -10.91
N ASN A 101 6.50 2.79 -10.08
CA ASN A 101 7.86 2.64 -9.58
C ASN A 101 8.70 1.88 -10.61
N ILE A 102 9.44 2.62 -11.43
CA ILE A 102 10.41 2.04 -12.38
C ILE A 102 11.83 2.20 -11.85
N ILE A 103 12.62 1.17 -12.07
CA ILE A 103 13.99 1.07 -11.61
C ILE A 103 14.91 0.87 -12.82
N ARG A 104 15.99 1.65 -12.86
CA ARG A 104 16.99 1.49 -13.91
C ARG A 104 17.94 0.34 -13.56
N PRO A 105 18.24 -0.57 -14.53
CA PRO A 105 19.30 -1.54 -14.33
C PRO A 105 20.63 -0.86 -14.01
N HIS A 106 21.36 -1.39 -13.03
CA HIS A 106 22.63 -0.82 -12.57
C HIS A 106 23.76 -1.81 -12.69
N PHE A 107 24.92 -1.34 -13.16
CA PHE A 107 26.16 -2.07 -13.09
C PHE A 107 26.96 -1.66 -11.85
N HIS A 108 27.27 -2.61 -10.99
CA HIS A 108 28.05 -2.40 -9.78
C HIS A 108 29.53 -2.61 -10.07
N LEU A 109 30.29 -1.52 -10.21
CA LEU A 109 31.73 -1.56 -10.52
C LEU A 109 32.55 -2.31 -9.44
N LYS A 110 32.16 -2.23 -8.16
CA LYS A 110 32.89 -2.89 -7.07
C LYS A 110 32.79 -4.41 -7.09
N THR A 111 31.65 -4.94 -7.50
CA THR A 111 31.35 -6.38 -7.52
C THR A 111 31.34 -6.96 -8.93
N LEU A 112 31.56 -6.11 -9.96
CA LEU A 112 31.44 -6.43 -11.37
C LEU A 112 30.12 -7.17 -11.70
N SER A 113 29.05 -6.86 -10.97
CA SER A 113 27.74 -7.49 -11.11
C SER A 113 26.73 -6.53 -11.74
N TYR A 114 25.79 -7.11 -12.49
CA TYR A 114 24.69 -6.38 -13.10
C TYR A 114 23.40 -6.68 -12.33
N SER A 115 22.78 -5.65 -11.73
CA SER A 115 21.50 -5.75 -11.07
C SER A 115 20.40 -5.36 -12.07
N ARG A 116 19.53 -6.33 -12.39
CA ARG A 116 18.34 -6.11 -13.22
C ARG A 116 17.11 -6.17 -12.32
N PRO A 117 16.28 -5.13 -12.30
CA PRO A 117 14.98 -5.17 -11.61
C PRO A 117 14.06 -6.22 -12.26
N SER A 118 13.11 -6.72 -11.48
CA SER A 118 12.05 -7.59 -11.99
C SER A 118 11.17 -6.90 -13.04
N SER A 119 10.48 -7.69 -13.84
CA SER A 119 9.72 -7.23 -15.01
C SER A 119 8.65 -6.21 -14.69
N ASP A 120 8.05 -6.26 -13.50
CA ASP A 120 7.06 -5.32 -12.99
C ASP A 120 7.66 -3.94 -12.64
N HIS A 121 8.98 -3.86 -12.43
CA HIS A 121 9.72 -2.62 -12.19
C HIS A 121 10.53 -2.13 -13.41
N LEU A 122 10.57 -2.92 -14.49
CA LEU A 122 11.16 -2.48 -15.75
C LEU A 122 10.16 -1.65 -16.57
N PHE A 123 10.67 -0.66 -17.30
CA PHE A 123 9.87 0.11 -18.25
C PHE A 123 10.22 -0.31 -19.70
N PRO A 124 9.22 -0.50 -20.60
CA PRO A 124 7.78 -0.43 -20.38
C PRO A 124 7.22 -1.73 -19.80
N ASN A 125 6.12 -1.63 -19.06
CA ASN A 125 5.36 -2.80 -18.59
C ASN A 125 3.84 -2.50 -18.66
N LEU A 126 3.01 -3.49 -18.30
CA LEU A 126 1.56 -3.37 -18.39
C LEU A 126 0.98 -2.24 -17.54
N TYR A 127 1.59 -1.92 -16.39
CA TYR A 127 1.12 -0.82 -15.53
C TYR A 127 1.22 0.57 -16.17
N TRP A 128 1.99 0.69 -17.26
CA TRP A 128 2.10 1.94 -18.03
C TRP A 128 1.16 1.98 -19.25
N GLY A 129 0.24 1.03 -19.37
CA GLY A 129 -0.68 0.94 -20.50
C GLY A 129 -0.09 0.22 -21.72
N LYS A 130 1.11 -0.40 -21.58
CA LYS A 130 1.77 -1.11 -22.67
C LYS A 130 1.03 -2.41 -22.99
N GLY A 131 0.74 -2.63 -24.28
CA GLY A 131 0.10 -3.84 -24.80
C GLY A 131 -1.44 -3.78 -24.86
N PHE A 132 -2.06 -2.69 -24.35
CA PHE A 132 -3.50 -2.44 -24.49
C PHE A 132 -3.82 -0.97 -24.79
N GLU A 133 -2.96 -0.34 -25.58
CA GLU A 133 -3.02 1.08 -25.94
C GLU A 133 -4.34 1.47 -26.65
N THR A 134 -4.99 0.51 -27.28
CA THR A 134 -6.29 0.71 -27.97
C THR A 134 -7.51 0.50 -27.07
N ILE A 135 -7.32 0.00 -25.86
CA ILE A 135 -8.38 -0.22 -24.88
C ILE A 135 -8.49 1.01 -23.97
N PRO A 136 -9.68 1.60 -23.77
CA PRO A 136 -9.88 2.67 -22.81
C PRO A 136 -9.35 2.28 -21.42
N HIS A 137 -8.44 3.09 -20.86
CA HIS A 137 -7.86 2.79 -19.57
C HIS A 137 -7.67 4.05 -18.72
N ALA A 138 -7.77 3.88 -17.40
CA ALA A 138 -7.63 4.94 -16.42
C ALA A 138 -6.72 4.49 -15.25
N GLY A 139 -6.18 5.44 -14.52
CA GLY A 139 -5.28 5.20 -13.40
C GLY A 139 -5.87 5.65 -12.06
N ILE A 140 -6.01 4.72 -11.09
CA ILE A 140 -6.58 5.01 -9.78
C ILE A 140 -5.51 5.10 -8.69
N SER A 141 -5.37 6.28 -8.08
CA SER A 141 -4.52 6.52 -6.90
C SER A 141 -3.14 5.85 -7.00
N ILE A 142 -2.52 5.91 -8.18
CA ILE A 142 -1.23 5.28 -8.45
C ILE A 142 -0.13 5.99 -7.68
N SER A 143 0.89 5.25 -7.27
CA SER A 143 2.11 5.79 -6.68
C SER A 143 3.34 5.37 -7.49
N SER A 144 4.37 6.19 -7.45
CA SER A 144 5.71 5.85 -7.95
C SER A 144 6.69 5.57 -6.82
N GLN A 145 6.19 5.54 -5.58
CA GLN A 145 7.05 5.42 -4.41
C GLN A 145 8.18 6.48 -4.40
N ASN A 146 9.43 6.05 -4.39
CA ASN A 146 10.61 6.92 -4.47
C ASN A 146 11.32 6.80 -5.82
N CYS A 147 10.55 6.55 -6.91
CA CYS A 147 11.11 6.43 -8.26
C CYS A 147 11.97 7.66 -8.60
N ARG A 148 13.20 7.43 -9.01
CA ARG A 148 14.12 8.46 -9.49
C ARG A 148 13.84 8.78 -10.96
N TYR A 149 12.65 9.30 -11.24
CA TYR A 149 12.15 9.48 -12.60
C TYR A 149 13.04 10.34 -13.51
N PHE A 150 13.86 11.22 -12.95
CA PHE A 150 14.84 12.02 -13.72
C PHE A 150 15.95 11.16 -14.35
N GLU A 151 16.22 9.95 -13.85
CA GLU A 151 17.17 9.01 -14.46
C GLU A 151 16.67 8.44 -15.81
N PHE A 152 15.39 8.64 -16.12
CA PHE A 152 14.72 8.21 -17.35
C PHE A 152 14.55 9.33 -18.38
N LEU A 153 15.40 10.37 -18.33
CA LEU A 153 15.31 11.53 -19.23
C LEU A 153 15.28 11.14 -20.71
N PHE A 154 16.12 10.21 -21.13
CA PHE A 154 16.19 9.75 -22.54
C PHE A 154 14.93 8.98 -22.98
N ARG A 155 14.15 8.44 -22.07
CA ARG A 155 12.86 7.79 -22.34
C ARG A 155 11.64 8.67 -22.10
N ARG A 156 11.86 9.97 -21.84
CA ARG A 156 10.79 10.92 -21.46
C ARG A 156 9.65 10.95 -22.46
N ASN A 157 9.96 10.95 -23.76
CA ASN A 157 8.92 11.02 -24.80
C ASN A 157 8.10 9.73 -24.85
N GLU A 158 8.72 8.58 -24.71
CA GLU A 158 8.08 7.28 -24.71
C GLU A 158 7.15 7.15 -23.50
N ILE A 159 7.66 7.42 -22.28
CA ILE A 159 6.86 7.39 -21.05
C ILE A 159 5.70 8.39 -21.13
N GLY A 160 5.97 9.61 -21.57
CA GLY A 160 4.94 10.64 -21.74
C GLY A 160 3.93 10.29 -22.82
N GLY A 161 4.31 9.51 -23.83
CA GLY A 161 3.40 8.97 -24.87
C GLY A 161 2.38 8.01 -24.26
N LEU A 162 2.81 7.03 -23.47
CA LEU A 162 1.92 6.09 -22.79
C LEU A 162 1.01 6.79 -21.77
N LEU A 163 1.54 7.67 -20.94
CA LEU A 163 0.73 8.41 -19.96
C LEU A 163 -0.40 9.24 -20.58
N LYS A 164 -0.22 9.74 -21.83
CA LYS A 164 -1.26 10.51 -22.53
C LYS A 164 -2.37 9.66 -23.11
N GLN A 165 -2.23 8.35 -23.14
CA GLN A 165 -3.27 7.42 -23.61
C GLN A 165 -4.28 7.10 -22.51
N TYR A 166 -3.94 7.35 -21.24
CA TYR A 166 -4.88 7.24 -20.14
C TYR A 166 -6.01 8.27 -20.29
N SER A 167 -7.26 7.84 -20.17
CA SER A 167 -8.42 8.74 -20.15
C SER A 167 -8.38 9.68 -18.94
N LYS A 168 -7.95 9.17 -17.80
CA LYS A 168 -7.72 9.91 -16.57
C LYS A 168 -6.68 9.20 -15.69
N ILE A 169 -5.82 9.98 -15.04
CA ILE A 169 -4.85 9.47 -14.04
C ILE A 169 -5.08 10.20 -12.73
N THR A 170 -5.21 9.45 -11.64
CA THR A 170 -5.12 9.98 -10.29
C THR A 170 -3.98 9.32 -9.53
N VAL A 171 -3.37 10.03 -8.58
CA VAL A 171 -2.16 9.61 -7.88
C VAL A 171 -2.30 9.81 -6.37
N ARG A 172 -1.49 9.09 -5.56
CA ARG A 172 -1.57 9.17 -4.10
C ARG A 172 -0.71 10.27 -3.46
N ASP A 173 0.26 10.82 -4.18
CA ASP A 173 1.28 11.68 -3.58
C ASP A 173 1.85 12.70 -4.56
N ASN A 174 2.43 13.77 -3.99
CA ASN A 174 3.03 14.87 -4.77
C ASN A 174 4.23 14.42 -5.62
N TRP A 175 4.97 13.39 -5.18
CA TRP A 175 6.12 12.90 -5.93
C TRP A 175 5.68 12.25 -7.23
N THR A 176 4.65 11.42 -7.17
CA THR A 176 4.05 10.79 -8.35
C THR A 176 3.37 11.82 -9.26
N GLN A 177 2.72 12.85 -8.69
CA GLN A 177 2.17 13.96 -9.48
C GLN A 177 3.28 14.67 -10.26
N SER A 178 4.42 14.92 -9.62
CA SER A 178 5.60 15.52 -10.26
C SER A 178 6.18 14.63 -11.35
N LEU A 179 6.24 13.31 -11.14
CA LEU A 179 6.66 12.33 -12.14
C LEU A 179 5.80 12.41 -13.41
N VAL A 180 4.46 12.35 -13.26
CA VAL A 180 3.53 12.40 -14.41
C VAL A 180 3.67 13.74 -15.13
N SER A 181 3.71 14.85 -14.40
CA SER A 181 3.90 16.19 -14.98
C SER A 181 5.23 16.31 -15.71
N TYR A 182 6.31 15.76 -15.15
CA TYR A 182 7.63 15.76 -15.77
C TYR A 182 7.63 15.02 -17.11
N PHE A 183 7.13 13.79 -17.17
CA PHE A 183 7.14 13.01 -18.41
C PHE A 183 6.17 13.55 -19.45
N THR A 184 5.06 14.16 -19.05
CA THR A 184 4.09 14.76 -19.98
C THR A 184 4.39 16.22 -20.33
N ARG A 185 5.51 16.79 -19.82
CA ARG A 185 5.90 18.19 -20.00
C ARG A 185 4.81 19.17 -19.51
N GLY A 186 4.21 18.85 -18.36
CA GLY A 186 3.15 19.64 -17.75
C GLY A 186 1.76 19.51 -18.40
N LYS A 187 1.61 18.71 -19.45
CA LYS A 187 0.30 18.51 -20.12
C LYS A 187 -0.72 17.79 -19.24
N ILE A 188 -0.24 16.88 -18.38
CA ILE A 188 -1.06 16.17 -17.40
C ILE A 188 -0.54 16.50 -16.00
N LYS A 189 -1.43 17.06 -15.18
CA LYS A 189 -1.22 17.24 -13.75
C LYS A 189 -2.30 16.45 -13.02
N PRO A 190 -2.04 15.18 -12.65
CA PRO A 190 -3.05 14.32 -12.07
C PRO A 190 -3.53 14.86 -10.72
N GLU A 191 -4.78 14.59 -10.39
CA GLU A 191 -5.34 14.87 -9.07
C GLU A 191 -4.68 13.94 -8.02
N ILE A 192 -4.43 14.47 -6.83
CA ILE A 192 -3.98 13.68 -5.69
C ILE A 192 -5.22 13.18 -4.95
N THR A 193 -5.39 11.86 -4.93
CA THR A 193 -6.55 11.17 -4.37
C THR A 193 -6.14 10.21 -3.25
N PRO A 194 -7.04 9.92 -2.30
CA PRO A 194 -6.72 9.02 -1.21
C PRO A 194 -6.44 7.59 -1.68
N ASP A 195 -5.78 6.84 -0.80
CA ASP A 195 -5.63 5.40 -0.94
C ASP A 195 -6.99 4.70 -0.86
N PRO A 196 -7.33 3.73 -1.74
CA PRO A 196 -8.60 3.00 -1.73
C PRO A 196 -8.95 2.32 -0.39
N VAL A 197 -7.97 2.07 0.48
CA VAL A 197 -8.22 1.51 1.82
C VAL A 197 -9.08 2.46 2.67
N PHE A 198 -9.08 3.76 2.42
CA PHE A 198 -9.98 4.69 3.12
C PHE A 198 -11.47 4.44 2.83
N ALA A 199 -11.81 3.76 1.73
CA ALA A 199 -13.18 3.33 1.42
C ALA A 199 -13.46 1.87 1.80
N TYR A 200 -12.52 1.19 2.46
CA TYR A 200 -12.62 -0.26 2.71
C TYR A 200 -13.87 -0.64 3.50
N ASN A 201 -14.19 0.07 4.58
CA ASN A 201 -15.40 -0.23 5.39
C ASN A 201 -16.71 -0.06 4.59
N THR A 202 -16.73 0.84 3.60
CA THR A 202 -17.91 1.07 2.75
C THR A 202 -18.01 0.00 1.66
N ASN A 203 -16.87 -0.31 1.02
CA ASN A 203 -16.84 -1.22 -0.13
C ASN A 203 -16.88 -2.69 0.28
N VAL A 204 -16.37 -3.02 1.48
CA VAL A 204 -16.23 -4.39 2.03
C VAL A 204 -16.90 -4.45 3.41
N PRO A 205 -18.25 -4.43 3.47
CA PRO A 205 -18.97 -4.34 4.75
C PRO A 205 -18.92 -5.65 5.57
N GLN A 206 -18.76 -6.80 4.91
CA GLN A 206 -18.70 -8.10 5.58
C GLN A 206 -17.29 -8.37 6.13
N GLN A 207 -17.12 -8.11 7.42
CA GLN A 207 -15.86 -8.27 8.14
C GLN A 207 -16.09 -9.06 9.43
N PRO A 208 -15.10 -9.86 9.91
CA PRO A 208 -15.15 -10.47 11.24
C PRO A 208 -15.37 -9.41 12.33
N ASN A 209 -16.12 -9.76 13.36
CA ASN A 209 -16.28 -8.88 14.51
C ASN A 209 -15.10 -9.00 15.50
N LYS A 210 -15.10 -8.15 16.54
CA LYS A 210 -13.99 -8.07 17.51
C LYS A 210 -13.81 -9.40 18.27
N GLU A 211 -14.90 -10.00 18.71
CA GLU A 211 -14.89 -11.24 19.49
C GLU A 211 -14.31 -12.41 18.66
N GLU A 212 -14.66 -12.49 17.39
CA GLU A 212 -14.12 -13.50 16.47
C GLU A 212 -12.59 -13.32 16.30
N ILE A 213 -12.12 -12.09 16.11
CA ILE A 213 -10.69 -11.78 15.97
C ILE A 213 -9.95 -12.11 17.27
N CYS A 214 -10.44 -11.64 18.41
CA CYS A 214 -9.81 -11.91 19.71
C CYS A 214 -9.70 -13.43 19.97
N ARG A 215 -10.77 -14.19 19.71
CA ARG A 215 -10.76 -15.64 19.86
C ARG A 215 -9.80 -16.34 18.89
N ARG A 216 -9.76 -15.91 17.62
CA ARG A 216 -8.91 -16.51 16.57
C ARG A 216 -7.43 -16.37 16.88
N PHE A 217 -7.04 -15.23 17.42
CA PHE A 217 -5.65 -14.91 17.71
C PHE A 217 -5.29 -14.99 19.20
N ASN A 218 -6.18 -15.54 20.04
CA ASN A 218 -5.99 -15.66 21.49
C ASN A 218 -5.59 -14.34 22.16
N LEU A 219 -6.30 -13.26 21.79
CA LEU A 219 -6.07 -11.92 22.30
C LEU A 219 -7.08 -11.55 23.40
N SER A 220 -6.62 -10.74 24.36
CA SER A 220 -7.54 -10.05 25.27
C SER A 220 -8.34 -8.98 24.51
N GLU A 221 -9.46 -8.52 25.10
CA GLU A 221 -10.26 -7.46 24.48
C GLU A 221 -9.51 -6.13 24.31
N GLN A 222 -8.47 -5.91 25.11
CA GLN A 222 -7.62 -4.73 25.02
C GLN A 222 -6.18 -5.15 24.72
N TYR A 223 -5.73 -4.85 23.54
CA TYR A 223 -4.37 -5.11 23.09
C TYR A 223 -3.82 -3.97 22.23
N ILE A 224 -2.52 -3.82 22.25
CA ILE A 224 -1.77 -2.89 21.42
C ILE A 224 -0.90 -3.68 20.46
N ILE A 225 -0.84 -3.22 19.23
CA ILE A 225 0.00 -3.81 18.20
C ILE A 225 1.27 -2.99 18.06
N VAL A 226 2.42 -3.66 18.15
CA VAL A 226 3.73 -3.11 17.74
C VAL A 226 4.21 -3.80 16.46
N CYS A 227 4.90 -3.05 15.59
CA CYS A 227 5.44 -3.58 14.33
C CYS A 227 6.69 -2.81 13.91
N PHE A 228 7.87 -3.45 13.91
CA PHE A 228 9.13 -2.86 13.47
C PHE A 228 9.80 -3.71 12.38
N ASP A 229 10.75 -3.12 11.65
CA ASP A 229 11.30 -3.67 10.41
C ASP A 229 12.83 -3.65 10.42
N LYS A 230 13.45 -4.83 10.58
CA LYS A 230 14.90 -4.99 10.54
C LYS A 230 15.49 -4.78 9.14
N GLU A 231 14.81 -5.25 8.11
CA GLU A 231 15.34 -5.21 6.74
C GLU A 231 15.65 -3.81 6.25
N ARG A 232 14.81 -2.85 6.62
CA ARG A 232 14.93 -1.47 6.17
C ARG A 232 15.62 -0.56 7.18
N GLY A 233 16.20 -1.15 8.21
CA GLY A 233 17.02 -0.46 9.21
C GLY A 233 16.25 0.37 10.22
N LEU A 234 14.92 0.25 10.29
CA LEU A 234 14.14 0.85 11.37
C LEU A 234 13.95 -0.17 12.49
N ILE A 235 15.00 -0.35 13.26
CA ILE A 235 15.06 -1.22 14.43
C ILE A 235 14.69 -0.37 15.65
N SER A 236 13.79 -0.84 16.50
CA SER A 236 13.57 -0.19 17.79
C SER A 236 14.83 -0.32 18.67
N PRO A 237 15.17 0.68 19.47
CA PRO A 237 16.27 0.56 20.43
C PRO A 237 16.07 -0.63 21.37
N GLU A 238 17.18 -1.22 21.82
CA GLU A 238 17.14 -2.36 22.73
C GLU A 238 16.32 -2.03 23.99
N GLY A 239 15.46 -2.96 24.38
CA GLY A 239 14.58 -2.81 25.53
C GLY A 239 13.48 -1.75 25.40
N TRP A 240 13.33 -1.10 24.23
CA TRP A 240 12.33 -0.04 24.05
C TRP A 240 10.90 -0.60 24.10
N VAL A 241 10.62 -1.70 23.40
CA VAL A 241 9.30 -2.34 23.37
C VAL A 241 8.98 -2.99 24.71
N GLU A 242 9.98 -3.55 25.40
CA GLU A 242 9.82 -4.09 26.75
C GLU A 242 9.46 -2.99 27.77
N ARG A 243 10.05 -1.78 27.65
CA ARG A 243 9.65 -0.62 28.46
C ARG A 243 8.24 -0.14 28.12
N LEU A 244 7.88 -0.11 26.84
CA LEU A 244 6.52 0.21 26.40
C LEU A 244 5.50 -0.77 26.98
N ASN A 245 5.81 -2.08 26.95
CA ASN A 245 4.96 -3.12 27.53
C ASN A 245 4.73 -2.91 29.03
N LYS A 246 5.76 -2.49 29.79
CA LYS A 246 5.62 -2.18 31.21
C LYS A 246 4.64 -1.03 31.46
N GLU A 247 4.61 0.00 30.60
CA GLU A 247 3.64 1.11 30.74
C GLU A 247 2.22 0.62 30.51
N TYR A 248 1.97 -0.19 29.48
CA TYR A 248 0.63 -0.70 29.17
C TYR A 248 0.17 -1.82 30.11
N TYR A 249 1.09 -2.64 30.61
CA TYR A 249 0.79 -3.67 31.61
C TYR A 249 0.16 -3.08 32.89
N LYS A 250 0.61 -1.91 33.32
CA LYS A 250 0.01 -1.17 34.47
C LYS A 250 -1.44 -0.79 34.23
N MET A 251 -1.87 -0.70 32.96
CA MET A 251 -3.24 -0.37 32.55
C MET A 251 -4.07 -1.62 32.23
N GLY A 252 -3.53 -2.83 32.41
CA GLY A 252 -4.18 -4.08 32.05
C GLY A 252 -4.28 -4.33 30.54
N ILE A 253 -3.46 -3.64 29.74
CA ILE A 253 -3.47 -3.75 28.28
C ILE A 253 -2.29 -4.60 27.82
N LYS A 254 -2.56 -5.61 27.00
CA LYS A 254 -1.55 -6.51 26.43
C LYS A 254 -0.86 -5.87 25.22
N VAL A 255 0.47 -5.89 25.18
CA VAL A 255 1.24 -5.55 23.97
C VAL A 255 1.53 -6.82 23.19
N VAL A 256 1.23 -6.83 21.90
CA VAL A 256 1.49 -7.94 20.97
C VAL A 256 2.28 -7.44 19.78
N ASN A 257 3.12 -8.30 19.23
CA ASN A 257 3.93 -7.99 18.06
C ASN A 257 3.27 -8.57 16.80
N MET A 258 3.02 -7.71 15.82
CA MET A 258 2.54 -8.13 14.51
C MET A 258 3.72 -8.15 13.55
N LEU A 259 4.26 -9.33 13.32
CA LEU A 259 5.38 -9.50 12.40
C LEU A 259 4.98 -9.12 10.98
N LYS A 260 5.89 -8.48 10.28
CA LYS A 260 5.79 -8.36 8.82
C LYS A 260 6.05 -9.73 8.20
N PRO A 261 5.44 -10.03 7.03
CA PRO A 261 5.77 -11.23 6.26
C PRO A 261 7.27 -11.36 5.96
N VAL A 262 7.96 -10.22 5.87
CA VAL A 262 9.40 -10.10 5.60
C VAL A 262 10.04 -9.15 6.59
N GLY A 263 11.10 -9.56 7.26
CA GLY A 263 11.98 -8.68 8.06
C GLY A 263 11.39 -8.15 9.36
N GLY A 264 10.35 -8.76 9.90
CA GLY A 264 9.77 -8.38 11.19
C GLY A 264 10.77 -8.51 12.34
N GLN A 265 10.76 -7.56 13.28
CA GLN A 265 11.55 -7.62 14.50
C GLN A 265 10.78 -8.34 15.62
N GLN A 266 11.43 -9.30 16.27
CA GLN A 266 10.90 -9.97 17.47
C GLN A 266 11.43 -9.29 18.76
N PHE A 267 10.66 -9.40 19.85
CA PHE A 267 10.95 -8.76 21.13
C PHE A 267 10.86 -9.77 22.26
N LYS A 268 11.79 -9.67 23.22
CA LYS A 268 11.82 -10.57 24.37
C LYS A 268 10.58 -10.35 25.27
N GLY A 269 9.85 -11.41 25.53
CA GLY A 269 8.67 -11.36 26.40
C GLY A 269 7.44 -10.66 25.81
N ILE A 270 7.46 -10.38 24.51
CA ILE A 270 6.30 -9.90 23.75
C ILE A 270 5.84 -11.04 22.83
N GLU A 271 4.56 -11.36 22.89
CA GLU A 271 3.96 -12.42 22.09
C GLU A 271 3.81 -11.96 20.64
N ASP A 272 4.25 -12.81 19.71
CA ASP A 272 4.03 -12.60 18.27
C ASP A 272 2.62 -13.09 17.89
N ILE A 273 1.88 -12.29 17.13
CA ILE A 273 0.65 -12.75 16.48
C ILE A 273 1.04 -13.86 15.47
N GLN A 274 0.38 -15.01 15.61
CA GLN A 274 0.73 -16.18 14.82
C GLN A 274 0.45 -16.00 13.34
N MET A 275 1.41 -16.35 12.51
CA MET A 275 1.26 -16.40 11.06
C MET A 275 0.90 -17.83 10.58
N PRO A 276 0.26 -18.01 9.44
CA PRO A 276 -0.10 -16.97 8.47
C PRO A 276 -1.33 -16.14 8.88
N ILE A 277 -1.37 -14.87 8.50
CA ILE A 277 -2.51 -13.97 8.76
C ILE A 277 -3.21 -13.67 7.43
N ASP A 278 -4.52 -13.94 7.35
CA ASP A 278 -5.37 -13.50 6.23
C ASP A 278 -5.43 -11.95 6.19
N PRO A 279 -5.38 -11.31 5.02
CA PRO A 279 -5.44 -9.85 4.94
C PRO A 279 -6.68 -9.20 5.57
N MET A 280 -7.83 -9.86 5.60
CA MET A 280 -9.02 -9.37 6.31
C MET A 280 -8.79 -9.40 7.83
N ASP A 281 -8.22 -10.49 8.34
CA ASP A 281 -7.89 -10.61 9.76
C ASP A 281 -6.84 -9.57 10.17
N TRP A 282 -5.84 -9.34 9.32
CA TRP A 282 -4.84 -8.29 9.54
C TRP A 282 -5.48 -6.90 9.64
N TYR A 283 -6.43 -6.58 8.76
CA TYR A 283 -7.20 -5.35 8.82
C TYR A 283 -7.97 -5.25 10.13
N CYS A 284 -8.69 -6.31 10.50
CA CYS A 284 -9.52 -6.35 11.71
C CYS A 284 -8.68 -6.34 13.00
N LEU A 285 -7.51 -6.95 13.02
CA LEU A 285 -6.56 -6.85 14.15
C LEU A 285 -6.22 -5.40 14.47
N ILE A 286 -5.95 -4.58 13.45
CA ILE A 286 -5.65 -3.16 13.65
C ILE A 286 -6.93 -2.38 14.01
N LYS A 287 -8.02 -2.63 13.31
CA LYS A 287 -9.32 -1.98 13.52
C LYS A 287 -9.83 -2.12 14.95
N TYR A 288 -9.57 -3.25 15.61
CA TYR A 288 -10.06 -3.54 16.96
C TYR A 288 -8.99 -3.40 18.04
N SER A 289 -7.76 -3.04 17.69
CA SER A 289 -6.70 -2.79 18.66
C SER A 289 -7.00 -1.53 19.50
N HIS A 290 -6.37 -1.47 20.67
CA HIS A 290 -6.38 -0.24 21.49
C HIS A 290 -5.49 0.84 20.88
N ALA A 291 -4.37 0.45 20.27
CA ALA A 291 -3.49 1.33 19.50
C ALA A 291 -2.59 0.53 18.55
N TYR A 292 -2.07 1.19 17.51
CA TYR A 292 -1.02 0.70 16.63
C TYR A 292 0.24 1.56 16.76
N ILE A 293 1.39 0.94 16.99
CA ILE A 293 2.69 1.61 17.10
C ILE A 293 3.66 0.91 16.14
N GLY A 294 4.11 1.60 15.10
CA GLY A 294 5.05 0.93 14.21
C GLY A 294 5.26 1.58 12.87
N VAL A 295 5.88 0.78 12.00
CA VAL A 295 6.26 1.15 10.65
C VAL A 295 5.12 0.90 9.66
N LEU A 296 5.29 1.32 8.43
CA LEU A 296 4.41 1.13 7.28
C LEU A 296 3.19 2.06 7.23
N MET A 297 2.84 2.41 6.00
CA MET A 297 1.75 3.34 5.72
C MET A 297 0.36 2.72 5.91
N HIS A 298 0.15 1.49 5.43
CA HIS A 298 -1.20 0.90 5.44
C HIS A 298 -1.76 0.63 6.85
N PRO A 299 -0.97 0.15 7.85
CA PRO A 299 -1.47 0.08 9.22
C PRO A 299 -1.89 1.43 9.78
N ILE A 300 -1.16 2.51 9.43
CA ILE A 300 -1.52 3.88 9.83
C ILE A 300 -2.82 4.33 9.17
N ILE A 301 -3.02 4.00 7.88
CA ILE A 301 -4.31 4.28 7.20
C ILE A 301 -5.45 3.53 7.87
N VAL A 302 -5.25 2.23 8.18
CA VAL A 302 -6.29 1.42 8.84
C VAL A 302 -6.60 1.96 10.23
N ALA A 303 -5.59 2.31 11.03
CA ALA A 303 -5.79 2.92 12.34
C ALA A 303 -6.52 4.27 12.23
N LEU A 304 -6.03 5.17 11.38
CA LEU A 304 -6.63 6.49 11.15
C LEU A 304 -8.07 6.39 10.64
N HIS A 305 -8.33 5.50 9.69
CA HIS A 305 -9.65 5.25 9.11
C HIS A 305 -10.68 4.72 10.12
N ASN A 306 -10.23 3.98 11.14
CA ASN A 306 -11.08 3.46 12.21
C ASN A 306 -10.98 4.27 13.52
N ALA A 307 -10.34 5.44 13.51
CA ALA A 307 -10.09 6.30 14.67
C ALA A 307 -9.37 5.57 15.83
N ILE A 308 -8.52 4.60 15.51
CA ILE A 308 -7.66 3.89 16.46
C ILE A 308 -6.42 4.75 16.72
N PRO A 309 -6.00 4.94 17.99
CA PRO A 309 -4.76 5.62 18.31
C PRO A 309 -3.56 4.96 17.61
N PHE A 310 -2.66 5.80 17.09
CA PHE A 310 -1.45 5.29 16.41
C PHE A 310 -0.26 6.19 16.62
N PHE A 311 0.94 5.60 16.55
CA PHE A 311 2.20 6.32 16.43
C PHE A 311 3.01 5.73 15.27
N SER A 312 3.34 6.59 14.31
CA SER A 312 4.03 6.21 13.08
C SER A 312 5.53 6.38 13.22
N PHE A 313 6.28 5.28 13.08
CA PHE A 313 7.71 5.29 12.83
C PHE A 313 7.96 5.15 11.34
N ASP A 314 8.50 6.20 10.69
CA ASP A 314 8.63 6.25 9.24
C ASP A 314 10.09 6.16 8.80
N GLN A 315 10.37 5.14 8.03
CA GLN A 315 11.69 4.87 7.44
C GLN A 315 11.84 5.43 6.02
N TYR A 316 10.74 5.88 5.43
CA TYR A 316 10.71 6.32 4.04
C TYR A 316 11.09 7.80 3.91
N GLY A 317 11.56 8.11 2.71
CA GLY A 317 12.01 9.42 2.28
C GLY A 317 13.18 9.30 1.31
N ILE A 318 13.39 10.34 0.51
CA ILE A 318 14.49 10.35 -0.47
C ILE A 318 15.80 10.66 0.24
N ARG A 319 16.82 9.83 -0.03
CA ARG A 319 18.21 10.03 0.38
C ARG A 319 19.11 9.95 -0.84
N MET A 320 19.82 11.04 -1.14
CA MET A 320 20.77 11.11 -2.25
C MET A 320 22.02 11.88 -1.75
N GLY A 321 23.01 11.17 -1.28
CA GLY A 321 24.18 11.79 -0.65
C GLY A 321 23.78 12.67 0.53
N LEU A 322 24.08 13.96 0.48
CA LEU A 322 23.72 14.94 1.52
C LEU A 322 22.25 15.39 1.45
N TYR A 323 21.59 15.18 0.32
CA TYR A 323 20.18 15.55 0.17
C TYR A 323 19.27 14.54 0.86
N LYS A 324 18.45 15.04 1.80
CA LYS A 324 17.44 14.28 2.51
C LYS A 324 16.08 14.95 2.38
N ASN A 325 15.07 14.20 1.98
CA ASN A 325 13.70 14.70 1.90
C ASN A 325 12.73 13.70 2.56
N TYR A 326 12.52 13.84 3.87
CA TYR A 326 11.53 13.03 4.62
C TYR A 326 10.09 13.35 4.23
N LYS A 327 9.83 14.56 3.68
CA LYS A 327 8.49 15.00 3.24
C LYS A 327 8.02 14.28 1.97
N SER A 328 8.89 13.51 1.29
CA SER A 328 8.52 12.67 0.16
C SER A 328 7.87 11.35 0.58
N SER A 329 7.84 11.03 1.88
CA SER A 329 7.15 9.84 2.38
C SER A 329 5.63 9.97 2.20
N LYS A 330 5.01 8.86 1.79
CA LYS A 330 3.55 8.75 1.67
C LYS A 330 2.85 8.90 3.03
N THR A 331 3.43 8.33 4.09
CA THR A 331 2.91 8.44 5.46
C THR A 331 2.96 9.89 5.93
N TYR A 332 4.07 10.58 5.71
CA TYR A 332 4.18 12.01 6.00
C TYR A 332 3.09 12.82 5.28
N HIS A 333 2.86 12.52 3.98
CA HIS A 333 1.84 13.23 3.19
C HIS A 333 0.44 13.09 3.82
N ILE A 334 0.03 11.87 4.15
CA ILE A 334 -1.28 11.59 4.76
C ILE A 334 -1.41 12.27 6.13
N LEU A 335 -0.41 12.14 7.00
CA LEU A 335 -0.47 12.71 8.35
C LEU A 335 -0.41 14.24 8.35
N ARG A 336 0.29 14.85 7.38
CA ARG A 336 0.25 16.29 7.16
C ARG A 336 -1.15 16.76 6.74
N GLU A 337 -1.80 16.05 5.81
CA GLU A 337 -3.16 16.38 5.37
C GLU A 337 -4.19 16.21 6.51
N ALA A 338 -3.97 15.22 7.38
CA ALA A 338 -4.77 15.00 8.58
C ALA A 338 -4.45 15.97 9.72
N ASN A 339 -3.40 16.79 9.61
CA ASN A 339 -2.85 17.62 10.69
C ASN A 339 -2.47 16.82 11.94
N LEU A 340 -1.81 15.66 11.74
CA LEU A 340 -1.42 14.69 12.77
C LEU A 340 0.09 14.40 12.75
N LEU A 341 0.92 15.36 12.38
CA LEU A 341 2.38 15.19 12.34
C LEU A 341 3.03 14.98 13.72
N ASP A 342 2.36 15.35 14.80
CA ASP A 342 2.83 15.09 16.18
C ASP A 342 2.84 13.58 16.52
N TYR A 343 2.12 12.77 15.74
CA TYR A 343 2.06 11.30 15.85
C TYR A 343 3.00 10.58 14.87
N HIS A 344 4.02 11.30 14.41
CA HIS A 344 4.91 10.83 13.36
C HIS A 344 6.38 11.14 13.67
N TRP A 345 7.20 10.09 13.73
CA TRP A 345 8.65 10.21 13.79
C TRP A 345 9.29 9.72 12.48
N SER A 346 10.27 10.46 11.97
CA SER A 346 10.96 10.11 10.71
C SER A 346 12.43 9.83 10.92
N MET A 347 12.85 8.62 10.56
CA MET A 347 14.25 8.21 10.54
C MET A 347 15.10 9.07 9.57
N VAL A 348 14.51 9.54 8.45
CA VAL A 348 15.21 10.35 7.44
C VAL A 348 15.48 11.76 7.96
N LYS A 349 14.59 12.30 8.80
CA LYS A 349 14.78 13.59 9.47
C LYS A 349 15.94 13.54 10.46
N GLY A 350 16.11 12.38 11.13
CA GLY A 350 17.22 12.13 12.05
C GLY A 350 16.99 12.68 13.46
N ASP A 351 15.74 12.89 13.86
CA ASP A 351 15.39 13.27 15.23
C ASP A 351 15.72 12.11 16.21
N LYS A 352 15.94 12.45 17.49
CA LYS A 352 16.11 11.44 18.55
C LYS A 352 14.89 10.49 18.56
N PHE A 353 15.15 9.20 18.74
CA PHE A 353 14.09 8.21 18.88
C PHE A 353 13.26 8.52 20.15
N PRO A 354 11.91 8.60 20.09
CA PRO A 354 11.08 8.99 21.21
C PRO A 354 11.12 7.92 22.31
N GLU A 355 11.02 8.34 23.58
CA GLU A 355 10.91 7.40 24.69
C GLU A 355 9.51 6.75 24.72
N PRO A 356 9.38 5.51 25.22
CA PRO A 356 8.10 4.82 25.29
C PRO A 356 6.99 5.63 25.97
N LYS A 357 7.34 6.30 27.09
CA LYS A 357 6.39 7.13 27.83
C LYS A 357 5.85 8.29 27.00
N ASP A 358 6.72 8.95 26.23
CA ASP A 358 6.31 10.07 25.35
C ASP A 358 5.33 9.59 24.29
N VAL A 359 5.54 8.37 23.74
CA VAL A 359 4.63 7.74 22.78
C VAL A 359 3.29 7.42 23.44
N VAL A 360 3.27 6.84 24.64
CA VAL A 360 2.02 6.56 25.38
C VAL A 360 1.26 7.85 25.67
N ASP A 361 1.93 8.88 26.16
CA ASP A 361 1.33 10.18 26.45
C ASP A 361 0.78 10.86 25.18
N CYS A 362 1.47 10.68 24.06
CA CYS A 362 1.03 11.12 22.74
C CYS A 362 -0.26 10.40 22.33
N LEU A 363 -0.29 9.06 22.39
CA LEU A 363 -1.45 8.26 22.02
C LEU A 363 -2.71 8.59 22.84
N ASN A 364 -2.53 8.84 24.15
CA ASN A 364 -3.63 9.24 25.03
C ASN A 364 -4.28 10.60 24.66
N ARG A 365 -3.53 11.44 23.93
CA ARG A 365 -4.00 12.77 23.49
C ARG A 365 -4.47 12.77 22.03
N LEU A 366 -4.51 11.60 21.34
CA LEU A 366 -4.93 11.57 19.94
C LEU A 366 -6.34 12.17 19.79
N PRO A 367 -6.52 13.15 18.90
CA PRO A 367 -7.82 13.79 18.70
C PRO A 367 -8.75 12.90 17.86
N LYS A 368 -9.40 11.93 18.51
CA LYS A 368 -10.24 10.91 17.84
C LYS A 368 -11.30 11.52 16.92
N GLN A 369 -11.91 12.63 17.31
CA GLN A 369 -12.91 13.32 16.49
C GLN A 369 -12.31 13.87 15.19
N GLN A 370 -11.08 14.38 15.23
CA GLN A 370 -10.35 14.82 14.05
C GLN A 370 -10.03 13.65 13.12
N CYS A 371 -9.56 12.53 13.68
CA CYS A 371 -9.30 11.30 12.92
C CYS A 371 -10.58 10.82 12.22
N TYR A 372 -11.68 10.79 12.95
CA TYR A 372 -12.98 10.37 12.41
C TYR A 372 -13.46 11.30 11.29
N SER A 373 -13.41 12.60 11.49
CA SER A 373 -13.79 13.59 10.46
C SER A 373 -12.91 13.49 9.23
N PHE A 374 -11.59 13.27 9.42
CA PHE A 374 -10.67 13.04 8.32
C PHE A 374 -10.98 11.74 7.56
N ALA A 375 -11.26 10.66 8.27
CA ALA A 375 -11.63 9.37 7.68
C ALA A 375 -12.88 9.48 6.79
N ILE A 376 -13.93 10.14 7.26
CA ILE A 376 -15.15 10.41 6.48
C ILE A 376 -14.81 11.20 5.21
N LYS A 377 -14.04 12.28 5.34
CA LYS A 377 -13.61 13.09 4.19
C LYS A 377 -12.85 12.25 3.17
N MET A 378 -11.92 11.39 3.62
CA MET A 378 -11.13 10.54 2.73
C MET A 378 -12.00 9.46 2.07
N ASN A 379 -12.92 8.86 2.81
CA ASN A 379 -13.88 7.89 2.24
C ASN A 379 -14.68 8.52 1.09
N ILE A 380 -15.29 9.67 1.31
CA ILE A 380 -16.06 10.40 0.29
C ILE A 380 -15.18 10.70 -0.94
N ARG A 381 -13.95 11.18 -0.73
CA ARG A 381 -13.01 11.45 -1.83
C ARG A 381 -12.63 10.18 -2.59
N CYS A 382 -12.48 9.02 -1.91
CA CYS A 382 -12.22 7.74 -2.56
C CYS A 382 -13.39 7.33 -3.46
N ILE A 383 -14.61 7.38 -2.94
CA ILE A 383 -15.81 7.02 -3.70
C ILE A 383 -15.99 7.93 -4.91
N ASN A 384 -15.88 9.24 -4.73
CA ASN A 384 -15.98 10.20 -5.83
C ASN A 384 -14.89 10.00 -6.89
N ASN A 385 -13.67 9.63 -6.48
CA ASN A 385 -12.58 9.31 -7.41
C ASN A 385 -12.90 8.06 -8.23
N MET A 386 -13.35 6.99 -7.57
CA MET A 386 -13.72 5.74 -8.24
C MET A 386 -14.86 5.95 -9.26
N GLU A 387 -15.88 6.71 -8.88
CA GLU A 387 -16.99 7.09 -9.76
C GLU A 387 -16.50 7.90 -10.97
N SER A 388 -15.73 8.95 -10.73
CA SER A 388 -15.18 9.79 -11.78
C SER A 388 -14.29 9.02 -12.76
N LEU A 389 -13.51 8.04 -12.28
CA LEU A 389 -12.68 7.18 -13.13
C LEU A 389 -13.54 6.21 -13.95
N ALA A 390 -14.55 5.59 -13.35
CA ALA A 390 -15.47 4.72 -14.06
C ALA A 390 -16.21 5.49 -15.17
N GLN A 391 -16.68 6.69 -14.88
CA GLN A 391 -17.31 7.57 -15.89
C GLN A 391 -16.33 7.98 -16.99
N SER A 392 -15.07 8.27 -16.66
CA SER A 392 -14.05 8.62 -17.66
C SER A 392 -13.72 7.48 -18.63
N LEU A 393 -13.98 6.23 -18.24
CA LEU A 393 -13.83 5.06 -19.11
C LEU A 393 -15.02 4.89 -20.05
N ILE A 394 -16.24 5.28 -19.63
CA ILE A 394 -17.47 5.10 -20.39
C ILE A 394 -17.62 6.16 -21.50
N ASN A 395 -17.12 7.35 -21.24
CA ASN A 395 -17.35 8.53 -22.12
C ASN A 395 -16.29 8.69 -23.23
N ILE A 396 -15.53 7.64 -23.53
CA ILE A 396 -14.62 7.55 -24.66
C ILE A 396 -15.32 6.82 -25.81
#